data_446ac7ff7ad66abbd32a2409ebe71b8e
#
_entry.id   446ac7ff7ad66abbd32a2409ebe71b8e
#
_cell.length_a   1.000
_cell.length_b   1.000
_cell.length_c   1.000
_cell.angle_alpha   90.00
_cell.angle_beta   90.00
_cell.angle_gamma   90.00
#
_symmetry.space_group_name_H-M   'P 1'
#
loop_
_entity.id
_entity.type
_entity.pdbx_description
1 polymer ?
#
loop_
_entity_poly.entity_id
_entity_poly.type
_entity_poly.pdbx_seq_one_letter_code
_entity_poly.pdbx_strand_id
1 'polypeptide(L)'
;MSMSMLAPITVTPAMLTSDVPITETEWTAGTYNTGDQRYVGTDMYEVVAEPNTADEPTAGAAKEVPTWIKVGVINRWRMFDLIIGDATVQDEAPINLEITTGSTVNGIAFFNVAGQSIQVTVTDPSAGLVYDRTISLSSPVGMGSWYKYFFTRASLEDTAVFFDLPRYRDA
;
A
#
# COMPACT_ATOMS: atom_id res chain seq x y z
N MET A 1 19.20 -6.30 -26.05
CA MET A 1 18.19 -5.86 -25.09
C MET A 1 18.26 -6.84 -23.91
N SER A 2 18.60 -6.40 -22.71
CA SER A 2 18.68 -7.27 -21.53
C SER A 2 17.41 -7.08 -20.73
N MET A 3 16.71 -8.17 -20.42
CA MET A 3 15.53 -8.17 -19.55
C MET A 3 16.00 -8.59 -18.15
N SER A 4 15.72 -7.77 -17.14
CA SER A 4 15.97 -8.11 -15.74
C SER A 4 14.62 -8.38 -15.06
N MET A 5 14.49 -9.53 -14.44
CA MET A 5 13.34 -9.86 -13.59
C MET A 5 13.75 -9.71 -12.12
N LEU A 6 13.00 -8.90 -11.38
CA LEU A 6 13.16 -8.74 -9.94
C LEU A 6 12.06 -9.55 -9.25
N ALA A 7 12.43 -10.42 -8.32
CA ALA A 7 11.46 -11.08 -7.46
C ALA A 7 10.98 -10.07 -6.39
N PRO A 8 9.66 -9.84 -6.24
CA PRO A 8 9.17 -8.94 -5.21
C PRO A 8 9.41 -9.51 -3.81
N ILE A 9 9.72 -8.63 -2.85
CA ILE A 9 9.76 -8.97 -1.43
C ILE A 9 8.33 -8.87 -0.90
N THR A 10 7.85 -9.93 -0.27
CA THR A 10 6.56 -9.89 0.41
C THR A 10 6.72 -9.13 1.73
N VAL A 11 6.07 -7.97 1.83
CA VAL A 11 6.05 -7.18 3.05
C VAL A 11 5.15 -7.86 4.08
N THR A 12 5.64 -7.98 5.32
CA THR A 12 4.90 -8.57 6.45
C THR A 12 4.61 -7.50 7.50
N PRO A 13 3.61 -7.70 8.37
CA PRO A 13 3.30 -6.74 9.43
C PRO A 13 4.48 -6.38 10.35
N ALA A 14 5.41 -7.34 10.56
CA ALA A 14 6.61 -7.11 11.37
C ALA A 14 7.64 -6.21 10.67
N MET A 15 7.56 -6.07 9.35
CA MET A 15 8.49 -5.27 8.55
C MET A 15 8.01 -3.83 8.36
N LEU A 16 6.71 -3.54 8.57
CA LEU A 16 6.09 -2.27 8.23
C LEU A 16 5.81 -1.41 9.46
N THR A 17 6.33 -0.19 9.46
CA THR A 17 5.86 0.91 10.30
C THR A 17 5.19 1.95 9.40
N SER A 18 3.97 2.38 9.72
CA SER A 18 3.20 3.31 8.90
C SER A 18 2.38 4.25 9.78
N ASP A 19 2.28 5.50 9.35
CA ASP A 19 1.43 6.52 9.98
C ASP A 19 -0.02 6.49 9.47
N VAL A 20 -0.32 5.68 8.45
CA VAL A 20 -1.71 5.50 7.97
C VAL A 20 -2.56 4.90 9.09
N PRO A 21 -3.62 5.59 9.54
CA PRO A 21 -4.47 5.08 10.60
C PRO A 21 -5.27 3.85 10.13
N ILE A 22 -5.52 2.93 11.07
CA ILE A 22 -6.51 1.85 10.86
C ILE A 22 -7.86 2.44 11.24
N THR A 23 -8.72 2.62 10.26
CA THR A 23 -10.06 3.19 10.43
C THR A 23 -11.14 2.11 10.46
N GLU A 24 -10.80 0.93 10.00
CA GLU A 24 -11.67 -0.25 9.99
C GLU A 24 -11.86 -0.79 11.41
N THR A 25 -12.99 -1.47 11.62
CA THR A 25 -13.32 -2.02 12.92
C THR A 25 -12.75 -3.44 13.07
N GLU A 26 -11.96 -3.65 14.11
CA GLU A 26 -11.41 -4.96 14.44
C GLU A 26 -12.51 -5.93 14.89
N TRP A 27 -12.35 -7.21 14.54
CA TRP A 27 -13.24 -8.24 15.02
C TRP A 27 -13.04 -8.49 16.53
N THR A 28 -14.13 -8.62 17.22
CA THR A 28 -14.19 -9.02 18.63
C THR A 28 -15.23 -10.13 18.79
N ALA A 29 -15.14 -10.93 19.85
CA ALA A 29 -16.15 -11.96 20.10
C ALA A 29 -17.53 -11.35 20.27
N GLY A 30 -18.50 -11.75 19.44
CA GLY A 30 -19.84 -11.20 19.40
C GLY A 30 -20.70 -11.83 18.32
N THR A 31 -21.92 -11.35 18.16
CA THR A 31 -22.84 -11.77 17.09
C THR A 31 -22.91 -10.68 16.03
N TYR A 32 -22.79 -11.08 14.77
CA TYR A 32 -22.73 -10.20 13.61
C TYR A 32 -23.82 -10.54 12.60
N ASN A 33 -24.38 -9.52 11.99
CA ASN A 33 -25.42 -9.65 10.98
C ASN A 33 -24.83 -9.65 9.57
N THR A 34 -25.55 -10.18 8.62
CA THR A 34 -25.21 -10.14 7.19
C THR A 34 -24.88 -8.72 6.76
N GLY A 35 -23.73 -8.55 6.08
CA GLY A 35 -23.20 -7.26 5.64
C GLY A 35 -22.29 -6.56 6.64
N ASP A 36 -22.18 -7.03 7.88
CA ASP A 36 -21.21 -6.48 8.83
C ASP A 36 -19.77 -6.77 8.34
N GLN A 37 -18.92 -5.76 8.42
CA GLN A 37 -17.51 -5.89 8.04
C GLN A 37 -16.61 -5.75 9.27
N ARG A 38 -15.60 -6.65 9.35
CA ARG A 38 -14.58 -6.65 10.42
C ARG A 38 -13.25 -7.08 9.84
N TYR A 39 -12.16 -6.58 10.43
CA TYR A 39 -10.84 -7.06 10.05
C TYR A 39 -10.22 -7.99 11.10
N VAL A 40 -9.42 -8.92 10.63
CA VAL A 40 -8.56 -9.79 11.45
C VAL A 40 -7.15 -9.74 10.85
N GLY A 41 -6.18 -9.31 11.62
CA GLY A 41 -4.82 -9.07 11.12
C GLY A 41 -4.77 -7.96 10.07
N THR A 42 -4.54 -8.29 8.82
CA THR A 42 -4.52 -7.35 7.69
C THR A 42 -5.74 -7.48 6.78
N ASP A 43 -6.52 -8.53 6.96
CA ASP A 43 -7.59 -8.95 6.06
C ASP A 43 -8.95 -8.45 6.52
N MET A 44 -9.75 -7.96 5.55
CA MET A 44 -11.13 -7.56 5.74
C MET A 44 -12.08 -8.69 5.39
N TYR A 45 -13.07 -8.89 6.24
CA TYR A 45 -14.11 -9.90 6.09
C TYR A 45 -15.49 -9.28 6.18
N GLU A 46 -16.44 -9.86 5.44
CA GLU A 46 -17.85 -9.50 5.46
C GLU A 46 -18.69 -10.73 5.80
N VAL A 47 -19.72 -10.53 6.65
CA VAL A 47 -20.67 -11.58 7.01
C VAL A 47 -21.61 -11.87 5.86
N VAL A 48 -21.72 -13.15 5.50
CA VAL A 48 -22.69 -13.66 4.50
C VAL A 48 -23.71 -14.62 5.10
N ALA A 49 -23.55 -14.95 6.39
CA ALA A 49 -24.49 -15.83 7.09
C ALA A 49 -25.83 -15.15 7.31
N GLU A 50 -26.90 -15.91 7.20
CA GLU A 50 -28.26 -15.50 7.54
C GLU A 50 -28.85 -16.44 8.62
N PRO A 51 -29.47 -15.86 9.68
CA PRO A 51 -29.68 -14.43 9.93
C PRO A 51 -28.46 -13.72 10.53
N ASN A 52 -27.50 -14.43 11.12
CA ASN A 52 -26.31 -13.89 11.77
C ASN A 52 -25.27 -14.99 12.05
N THR A 53 -24.10 -14.57 12.52
CA THR A 53 -23.06 -15.51 12.97
C THR A 53 -22.30 -14.96 14.18
N ALA A 54 -21.80 -15.88 15.01
CA ALA A 54 -20.84 -15.58 16.08
C ALA A 54 -19.46 -16.19 15.79
N ASP A 55 -19.25 -16.69 14.57
CA ASP A 55 -17.97 -17.28 14.15
C ASP A 55 -16.88 -16.20 14.10
N GLU A 56 -15.66 -16.64 14.34
CA GLU A 56 -14.48 -15.84 14.04
C GLU A 56 -14.28 -15.81 12.51
N PRO A 57 -13.94 -14.63 11.90
CA PRO A 57 -13.93 -14.46 10.44
C PRO A 57 -13.11 -15.48 9.66
N THR A 58 -11.88 -15.79 10.11
CA THR A 58 -11.02 -16.75 9.41
C THR A 58 -11.58 -18.18 9.47
N ALA A 59 -12.09 -18.57 10.63
CA ALA A 59 -12.73 -19.87 10.83
C ALA A 59 -14.06 -19.95 10.07
N GLY A 60 -14.85 -18.87 10.07
CA GLY A 60 -16.11 -18.79 9.34
C GLY A 60 -15.95 -18.85 7.83
N ALA A 61 -14.89 -18.25 7.29
CA ALA A 61 -14.58 -18.27 5.87
C ALA A 61 -14.07 -19.65 5.40
N ALA A 62 -13.51 -20.46 6.29
CA ALA A 62 -13.01 -21.80 5.98
C ALA A 62 -14.09 -22.89 6.02
N LYS A 63 -15.33 -22.58 6.38
CA LYS A 63 -16.42 -23.56 6.43
C LYS A 63 -16.88 -23.97 5.04
N GLU A 64 -17.48 -25.16 4.94
CA GLU A 64 -18.10 -25.65 3.69
C GLU A 64 -19.24 -24.72 3.23
N VAL A 65 -20.01 -24.18 4.17
CA VAL A 65 -20.92 -23.06 3.94
C VAL A 65 -20.36 -21.86 4.70
N PRO A 66 -19.67 -20.94 4.01
CA PRO A 66 -19.01 -19.82 4.66
C PRO A 66 -20.01 -18.90 5.37
N THR A 67 -19.67 -18.49 6.58
CA THR A 67 -20.41 -17.46 7.33
C THR A 67 -19.77 -16.08 7.15
N TRP A 68 -18.51 -16.07 6.75
CA TRP A 68 -17.74 -14.88 6.39
C TRP A 68 -17.06 -15.08 5.04
N ILE A 69 -16.84 -14.01 4.30
CA ILE A 69 -16.00 -13.98 3.11
C ILE A 69 -14.93 -12.92 3.25
N LYS A 70 -13.73 -13.20 2.72
CA LYS A 70 -12.69 -12.19 2.62
C LYS A 70 -13.02 -11.24 1.47
N VAL A 71 -13.13 -9.94 1.77
CA VAL A 71 -13.49 -8.90 0.80
C VAL A 71 -12.31 -8.02 0.39
N GLY A 72 -11.18 -8.11 1.09
CA GLY A 72 -9.97 -7.33 0.78
C GLY A 72 -9.02 -7.28 1.95
N VAL A 73 -8.31 -6.16 2.06
CA VAL A 73 -7.40 -5.83 3.15
C VAL A 73 -7.76 -4.47 3.74
N ILE A 74 -7.27 -4.17 4.93
CA ILE A 74 -7.42 -2.84 5.55
C ILE A 74 -6.69 -1.78 4.74
N ASN A 75 -7.12 -0.51 4.82
CA ASN A 75 -6.59 0.62 4.04
C ASN A 75 -5.06 0.71 4.06
N ARG A 76 -4.42 0.52 5.22
CA ARG A 76 -2.96 0.54 5.36
C ARG A 76 -2.25 -0.49 4.48
N TRP A 77 -2.90 -1.62 4.15
CA TRP A 77 -2.31 -2.74 3.42
C TRP A 77 -2.66 -2.79 1.94
N ARG A 78 -3.58 -1.96 1.46
CA ARG A 78 -3.99 -1.93 0.04
C ARG A 78 -2.83 -1.68 -0.92
N MET A 79 -1.82 -0.90 -0.50
CA MET A 79 -0.61 -0.68 -1.31
C MET A 79 0.23 -1.95 -1.54
N PHE A 80 -0.01 -3.03 -0.81
CA PHE A 80 0.75 -4.28 -0.88
C PHE A 80 -0.06 -5.48 -1.38
N ASP A 81 -1.35 -5.33 -1.66
CA ASP A 81 -2.25 -6.45 -2.03
C ASP A 81 -2.16 -6.88 -3.50
N LEU A 82 -1.40 -6.16 -4.32
CA LEU A 82 -1.21 -6.39 -5.77
C LEU A 82 -2.50 -6.31 -6.59
N ILE A 83 -3.57 -5.73 -6.04
CA ILE A 83 -4.84 -5.52 -6.76
C ILE A 83 -4.77 -4.18 -7.50
N ILE A 84 -4.87 -4.22 -8.82
CA ILE A 84 -4.87 -3.02 -9.65
C ILE A 84 -6.17 -2.23 -9.38
N GLY A 85 -6.01 -0.97 -8.97
CA GLY A 85 -7.14 -0.08 -8.69
C GLY A 85 -7.53 -0.01 -7.21
N ASP A 86 -6.96 -0.85 -6.35
CA ASP A 86 -6.99 -0.64 -4.90
C ASP A 86 -5.79 0.20 -4.47
N ALA A 87 -5.97 1.11 -3.53
CA ALA A 87 -4.92 2.01 -3.08
C ALA A 87 -5.09 2.38 -1.61
N THR A 88 -3.97 2.53 -0.92
CA THR A 88 -3.95 3.14 0.41
C THR A 88 -4.22 4.63 0.28
N VAL A 89 -5.18 5.12 1.02
CA VAL A 89 -5.59 6.54 1.02
C VAL A 89 -5.40 7.14 2.40
N GLN A 90 -4.85 8.36 2.43
CA GLN A 90 -4.76 9.19 3.63
C GLN A 90 -5.13 10.62 3.25
N ASP A 91 -6.12 11.18 3.93
CA ASP A 91 -6.58 12.54 3.70
C ASP A 91 -5.71 13.54 4.50
N GLU A 92 -5.45 14.71 3.90
CA GLU A 92 -4.81 15.88 4.53
C GLU A 92 -3.38 15.70 5.06
N ALA A 93 -2.76 14.53 4.86
CA ALA A 93 -1.40 14.25 5.32
C ALA A 93 -0.60 13.41 4.32
N PRO A 94 0.73 13.55 4.27
CA PRO A 94 1.56 12.62 3.49
C PRO A 94 1.50 11.23 4.10
N ILE A 95 1.57 10.21 3.25
CA ILE A 95 1.75 8.82 3.69
C ILE A 95 3.23 8.61 3.98
N ASN A 96 3.57 8.33 5.24
CA ASN A 96 4.92 7.95 5.63
C ASN A 96 4.93 6.48 6.05
N LEU A 97 5.88 5.75 5.50
CA LEU A 97 6.08 4.34 5.83
C LEU A 97 7.56 4.01 5.90
N GLU A 98 7.88 3.10 6.76
CA GLU A 98 9.22 2.52 6.91
C GLU A 98 9.11 1.01 6.77
N ILE A 99 9.97 0.43 5.94
CA ILE A 99 10.01 -1.01 5.69
C ILE A 99 11.39 -1.53 6.06
N THR A 100 11.44 -2.37 7.09
CA THR A 100 12.65 -3.07 7.49
C THR A 100 12.71 -4.43 6.80
N THR A 101 13.49 -4.53 5.72
CA THR A 101 13.46 -5.72 4.86
C THR A 101 14.34 -6.87 5.36
N GLY A 102 15.38 -6.58 6.16
CA GLY A 102 16.39 -7.56 6.58
C GLY A 102 17.18 -8.18 5.43
N SER A 103 17.02 -7.64 4.21
CA SER A 103 17.66 -8.12 2.98
C SER A 103 17.95 -6.96 2.05
N THR A 104 18.90 -7.16 1.12
CA THR A 104 19.26 -6.14 0.14
C THR A 104 18.10 -5.84 -0.81
N VAL A 105 17.70 -4.58 -0.87
CA VAL A 105 16.73 -4.07 -1.84
C VAL A 105 17.47 -3.41 -3.00
N ASN A 106 17.16 -3.81 -4.23
CA ASN A 106 17.81 -3.29 -5.43
C ASN A 106 16.94 -2.26 -6.18
N GLY A 107 15.68 -2.19 -5.86
CA GLY A 107 14.76 -1.26 -6.50
C GLY A 107 13.39 -1.27 -5.83
N ILE A 108 12.66 -0.18 -6.04
CA ILE A 108 11.28 -0.02 -5.59
C ILE A 108 10.45 0.56 -6.74
N ALA A 109 9.26 0.05 -6.92
CA ALA A 109 8.31 0.54 -7.90
C ALA A 109 7.00 0.92 -7.22
N PHE A 110 6.45 2.05 -7.63
CA PHE A 110 5.17 2.55 -7.19
C PHE A 110 4.24 2.60 -8.40
N PHE A 111 3.04 2.07 -8.23
CA PHE A 111 1.98 2.05 -9.23
C PHE A 111 0.72 2.68 -8.67
N ASN A 112 -0.08 3.31 -9.52
CA ASN A 112 -1.35 3.94 -9.16
C ASN A 112 -1.21 4.98 -8.03
N VAL A 113 -0.16 5.81 -8.11
CA VAL A 113 0.13 6.84 -7.11
C VAL A 113 -0.56 8.14 -7.48
N ALA A 114 -1.32 8.70 -6.57
CA ALA A 114 -1.90 10.03 -6.68
C ALA A 114 -1.27 10.94 -5.61
N GLY A 115 -0.42 11.87 -6.05
CA GLY A 115 0.28 12.77 -5.14
C GLY A 115 1.11 13.80 -5.88
N GLN A 116 1.80 14.68 -5.13
CA GLN A 116 2.68 15.70 -5.71
C GLN A 116 4.10 15.15 -5.93
N SER A 117 4.58 14.35 -5.01
CA SER A 117 5.94 13.81 -5.04
C SER A 117 6.05 12.52 -4.24
N ILE A 118 7.07 11.73 -4.56
CA ILE A 118 7.51 10.57 -3.79
C ILE A 118 8.94 10.83 -3.35
N GLN A 119 9.21 10.68 -2.07
CA GLN A 119 10.56 10.64 -1.52
C GLN A 119 10.87 9.22 -1.06
N VAL A 120 12.01 8.72 -1.48
CA VAL A 120 12.56 7.43 -1.05
C VAL A 120 13.87 7.68 -0.34
N THR A 121 13.97 7.21 0.89
CA THR A 121 15.20 7.22 1.69
C THR A 121 15.60 5.81 2.02
N VAL A 122 16.91 5.53 2.04
CA VAL A 122 17.45 4.27 2.56
C VAL A 122 18.42 4.59 3.67
N THR A 123 18.22 3.95 4.82
CA THR A 123 19.05 4.11 6.00
C THR A 123 19.67 2.77 6.34
N ASP A 124 20.99 2.73 6.42
CA ASP A 124 21.74 1.57 6.89
C ASP A 124 22.05 1.75 8.39
N PRO A 125 21.86 0.72 9.25
CA PRO A 125 22.09 0.84 10.69
C PRO A 125 23.50 1.27 11.07
N SER A 126 24.50 0.99 10.23
CA SER A 126 25.91 1.31 10.49
C SER A 126 26.40 2.56 9.77
N ALA A 127 25.89 2.84 8.56
CA ALA A 127 26.33 3.95 7.71
C ALA A 127 25.38 5.17 7.78
N GLY A 128 24.20 5.04 8.37
CA GLY A 128 23.18 6.08 8.43
C GLY A 128 22.43 6.24 7.11
N LEU A 129 22.02 7.46 6.77
CA LEU A 129 21.32 7.76 5.52
C LEU A 129 22.25 7.57 4.32
N VAL A 130 21.95 6.58 3.48
CA VAL A 130 22.78 6.20 2.31
C VAL A 130 22.13 6.52 0.97
N TYR A 131 20.84 6.83 0.98
CA TYR A 131 20.10 7.24 -0.22
C TYR A 131 18.96 8.18 0.16
N ASP A 132 18.80 9.25 -0.61
CA ASP A 132 17.67 10.18 -0.52
C ASP A 132 17.37 10.72 -1.91
N ARG A 133 16.18 10.41 -2.40
CA ARG A 133 15.73 10.87 -3.70
C ARG A 133 14.26 11.21 -3.70
N THR A 134 13.94 12.41 -4.19
CA THR A 134 12.57 12.86 -4.40
C THR A 134 12.26 12.94 -5.89
N ILE A 135 11.13 12.40 -6.31
CA ILE A 135 10.57 12.51 -7.65
C ILE A 135 9.28 13.30 -7.56
N SER A 136 9.14 14.34 -8.41
CA SER A 136 7.88 15.04 -8.61
C SER A 136 7.00 14.23 -9.55
N LEU A 137 5.76 13.95 -9.14
CA LEU A 137 4.74 13.29 -9.96
C LEU A 137 3.95 14.28 -10.81
N SER A 138 4.09 15.59 -10.55
CA SER A 138 3.53 16.63 -11.39
C SER A 138 4.50 16.99 -12.49
N SER A 139 4.16 16.67 -13.74
CA SER A 139 4.91 17.19 -14.89
C SER A 139 4.57 18.67 -15.06
N PRO A 140 5.55 19.58 -14.98
CA PRO A 140 5.27 20.97 -15.30
C PRO A 140 4.83 21.03 -16.77
N VAL A 141 3.60 21.44 -17.00
CA VAL A 141 3.12 21.76 -18.36
C VAL A 141 4.10 22.81 -18.90
N GLY A 142 4.86 22.45 -19.94
CA GLY A 142 5.78 23.37 -20.57
C GLY A 142 5.05 24.63 -20.98
N MET A 143 5.28 25.71 -20.25
CA MET A 143 4.60 27.01 -20.38
C MET A 143 5.04 27.75 -21.65
N GLY A 144 4.92 27.09 -22.81
CA GLY A 144 5.22 27.73 -24.11
C GLY A 144 4.21 28.80 -24.51
N SER A 145 3.03 28.87 -23.88
CA SER A 145 2.04 29.92 -24.07
C SER A 145 1.04 29.95 -22.90
N TRP A 146 0.49 31.15 -22.64
CA TRP A 146 -0.56 31.33 -21.63
C TRP A 146 -1.83 30.49 -21.92
N TYR A 147 -2.13 30.22 -23.19
CA TYR A 147 -3.23 29.36 -23.60
C TYR A 147 -3.03 27.92 -23.09
N LYS A 148 -1.82 27.38 -23.21
CA LYS A 148 -1.49 26.04 -22.67
C LYS A 148 -1.61 26.02 -21.16
N TYR A 149 -1.23 27.09 -20.47
CA TYR A 149 -1.34 27.19 -19.01
C TYR A 149 -2.80 27.02 -18.54
N PHE A 150 -3.76 27.65 -19.21
CA PHE A 150 -5.16 27.60 -18.80
C PHE A 150 -5.94 26.37 -19.31
N PHE A 151 -5.56 25.79 -20.44
CA PHE A 151 -6.35 24.76 -21.12
C PHE A 151 -5.68 23.39 -21.25
N THR A 152 -4.44 23.23 -20.82
CA THR A 152 -3.78 21.92 -20.77
C THR A 152 -3.89 21.34 -19.36
N ARG A 153 -4.44 20.14 -19.23
CA ARG A 153 -4.40 19.40 -17.98
C ARG A 153 -2.95 19.10 -17.63
N ALA A 154 -2.57 19.32 -16.37
CA ALA A 154 -1.32 18.78 -15.85
C ALA A 154 -1.33 17.25 -16.01
N SER A 155 -0.32 16.69 -16.65
CA SER A 155 -0.12 15.25 -16.69
C SER A 155 0.42 14.85 -15.33
N LEU A 156 -0.33 14.03 -14.61
CA LEU A 156 0.15 13.37 -13.39
C LEU A 156 0.74 12.02 -13.81
N GLU A 157 1.96 11.78 -13.38
CA GLU A 157 2.57 10.45 -13.48
C GLU A 157 2.06 9.61 -12.30
N ASP A 158 1.49 8.47 -12.59
CA ASP A 158 0.93 7.53 -11.62
C ASP A 158 1.89 6.36 -11.30
N THR A 159 3.04 6.36 -11.95
CA THR A 159 4.04 5.29 -11.83
C THR A 159 5.42 5.90 -11.61
N ALA A 160 6.12 5.41 -10.60
CA ALA A 160 7.51 5.79 -10.32
C ALA A 160 8.35 4.55 -10.02
N VAL A 161 9.56 4.50 -10.58
CA VAL A 161 10.46 3.37 -10.40
C VAL A 161 11.86 3.85 -10.04
N PHE A 162 12.43 3.27 -9.01
CA PHE A 162 13.78 3.51 -8.53
C PHE A 162 14.60 2.22 -8.68
N PHE A 163 15.61 2.22 -9.54
CA PHE A 163 16.49 1.08 -9.79
C PHE A 163 17.92 1.33 -9.32
N ASP A 164 18.16 2.50 -8.77
CA ASP A 164 19.49 2.98 -8.38
C ASP A 164 19.72 2.91 -6.86
N LEU A 165 18.94 2.08 -6.17
CA LEU A 165 19.10 1.88 -4.73
C LEU A 165 20.45 1.25 -4.42
N PRO A 166 21.19 1.77 -3.42
CA PRO A 166 22.46 1.21 -3.02
C PRO A 166 22.26 -0.17 -2.38
N ARG A 167 23.19 -1.09 -2.66
CA ARG A 167 23.12 -2.46 -2.16
C ARG A 167 23.67 -2.55 -0.74
N TYR A 168 22.87 -2.21 0.24
CA TYR A 168 23.15 -2.45 1.65
C TYR A 168 22.36 -3.66 2.13
N ARG A 169 23.01 -4.49 2.98
CA ARG A 169 22.48 -5.80 3.35
C ARG A 169 21.40 -5.72 4.44
N ASP A 170 21.41 -4.67 5.24
CA ASP A 170 20.57 -4.52 6.43
C ASP A 170 19.74 -3.21 6.39
N ALA A 171 19.45 -2.72 5.19
CA ALA A 171 18.65 -1.51 4.97
C ALA A 171 17.15 -1.78 5.08
#